data_1ee6b225fedb5acf4cb67591eb38f6d3
#
_entry.id   1ee6b225fedb5acf4cb67591eb38f6d3
#
_cell.length_a   1.000
_cell.length_b   1.000
_cell.length_c   1.000
_cell.angle_alpha   90.00
_cell.angle_beta   90.00
_cell.angle_gamma   90.00
#
_symmetry.space_group_name_H-M   'P 1'
#
loop_
_entity.id
_entity.type
_entity.pdbx_description
1 polymer ?
#
loop_
_entity_poly.entity_id
_entity_poly.type
_entity_poly.pdbx_seq_one_letter_code
_entity_poly.pdbx_strand_id
1 'polypeptide(L)'
;MCDTMAALAGATATGHALLAKNSDRERNEAQFLEMIPARDYGAGARLRATYVAIPQARRTHAVLLSRPFWIWGAEMGANEHGVAIGNEAVHPRLTPQRKPALIGMDLLRLGLERGATAREALGVITALLEEFGQGGNCSHLARRWYDNSFIIADAREAFVLETVGRHWAAEEISGARAISNTYTIGTRRSAESAGLRAFVKAQGWWSGRGALDFATAVTSRTNPGLPGALARCGRSTERLARG
;
A
#
# COMPACT_ATOMS: atom_id res chain seq x y z
N MET A 1 -2.51 14.11 3.06
CA MET A 1 -1.25 13.59 3.68
C MET A 1 -1.61 12.44 4.59
N CYS A 2 -0.89 11.34 4.53
CA CYS A 2 -1.26 10.15 5.30
C CYS A 2 -0.02 9.61 6.03
N ASP A 3 -0.24 8.88 7.12
CA ASP A 3 0.81 8.22 7.89
C ASP A 3 0.24 6.89 8.41
N THR A 4 0.96 5.80 8.22
CA THR A 4 0.60 4.47 8.75
C THR A 4 1.74 3.92 9.59
N MET A 5 1.40 3.26 10.68
CA MET A 5 2.35 2.64 11.62
C MET A 5 1.88 1.23 11.94
N ALA A 6 2.83 0.32 12.11
CA ALA A 6 2.58 -0.99 12.70
C ALA A 6 3.62 -1.30 13.76
N ALA A 7 3.21 -2.04 14.79
CA ALA A 7 4.07 -2.63 15.79
C ALA A 7 3.66 -4.08 15.99
N LEU A 8 4.61 -4.99 15.85
CA LEU A 8 4.41 -6.42 16.13
C LEU A 8 4.33 -6.68 17.63
N ALA A 9 3.76 -7.82 18.02
CA ALA A 9 3.52 -8.21 19.41
C ALA A 9 4.75 -8.01 20.34
N GLY A 10 5.94 -8.35 19.86
CA GLY A 10 7.19 -8.20 20.61
C GLY A 10 7.65 -6.76 20.84
N ALA A 11 7.03 -5.77 20.16
CA ALA A 11 7.32 -4.35 20.29
C ALA A 11 6.18 -3.56 20.97
N THR A 12 5.23 -4.24 21.60
CA THR A 12 4.08 -3.61 22.28
C THR A 12 3.99 -4.08 23.72
N ALA A 13 3.58 -3.20 24.62
CA ALA A 13 3.41 -3.55 26.03
C ALA A 13 2.31 -4.59 26.28
N THR A 14 1.34 -4.68 25.39
CA THR A 14 0.20 -5.61 25.50
C THR A 14 0.45 -6.99 24.88
N GLY A 15 1.58 -7.15 24.15
CA GLY A 15 1.85 -8.40 23.42
C GLY A 15 0.93 -8.65 22.21
N HIS A 16 0.26 -7.61 21.72
CA HIS A 16 -0.59 -7.69 20.53
C HIS A 16 0.00 -6.84 19.38
N ALA A 17 -0.16 -7.32 18.15
CA ALA A 17 0.16 -6.49 16.99
C ALA A 17 -0.81 -5.33 16.88
N LEU A 18 -0.29 -4.14 16.52
CA LEU A 18 -1.05 -2.91 16.36
C LEU A 18 -0.83 -2.35 14.96
N LEU A 19 -1.89 -1.86 14.35
CA LEU A 19 -1.81 -1.03 13.15
C LEU A 19 -2.61 0.26 13.37
N ALA A 20 -2.00 1.39 13.05
CA ALA A 20 -2.66 2.69 13.12
C ALA A 20 -2.43 3.46 11.82
N LYS A 21 -3.46 4.16 11.36
CA LYS A 21 -3.37 5.01 10.17
C LYS A 21 -4.13 6.31 10.39
N ASN A 22 -3.52 7.41 9.94
CA ASN A 22 -4.17 8.69 9.73
C ASN A 22 -4.30 8.94 8.23
N SER A 23 -5.53 9.14 7.76
CA SER A 23 -5.85 9.42 6.36
C SER A 23 -6.29 10.86 6.20
N ASP A 24 -5.42 11.69 5.62
CA ASP A 24 -5.70 13.09 5.33
C ASP A 24 -6.02 13.23 3.83
N ARG A 25 -7.32 13.29 3.57
CA ARG A 25 -7.91 13.30 2.23
C ARG A 25 -8.40 14.68 1.84
N GLU A 26 -9.19 14.72 0.81
CA GLU A 26 -9.78 15.95 0.29
C GLU A 26 -10.77 16.56 1.29
N ARG A 27 -10.91 17.87 1.19
CA ARG A 27 -11.88 18.62 1.98
C ARG A 27 -13.30 18.08 1.75
N ASN A 28 -14.05 17.83 2.85
CA ASN A 28 -15.40 17.28 2.83
C ASN A 28 -15.51 15.89 2.16
N GLU A 29 -14.44 15.13 2.07
CA GLU A 29 -14.49 13.74 1.64
C GLU A 29 -14.92 12.84 2.80
N ALA A 30 -16.17 12.43 2.79
CA ALA A 30 -16.71 11.53 3.83
C ALA A 30 -16.04 10.16 3.76
N GLN A 31 -15.63 9.64 4.92
CA GLN A 31 -15.14 8.28 5.10
C GLN A 31 -16.25 7.44 5.73
N PHE A 32 -16.59 6.33 5.09
CA PHE A 32 -17.55 5.37 5.63
C PHE A 32 -16.84 4.24 6.34
N LEU A 33 -17.33 3.89 7.54
CA LEU A 33 -17.00 2.61 8.15
C LEU A 33 -18.03 1.59 7.64
N GLU A 34 -17.57 0.63 6.88
CA GLU A 34 -18.42 -0.34 6.20
C GLU A 34 -17.95 -1.76 6.48
N MET A 35 -18.86 -2.60 6.99
CA MET A 35 -18.62 -4.04 7.13
C MET A 35 -19.22 -4.76 5.93
N ILE A 36 -18.41 -5.52 5.23
CA ILE A 36 -18.79 -6.33 4.08
C ILE A 36 -18.62 -7.80 4.46
N PRO A 37 -19.68 -8.62 4.41
CA PRO A 37 -19.62 -10.01 4.79
C PRO A 37 -18.81 -10.84 3.78
N ALA A 38 -18.25 -11.96 4.23
CA ALA A 38 -17.67 -12.97 3.37
C ALA A 38 -18.71 -13.47 2.35
N ARG A 39 -18.25 -13.75 1.13
CA ARG A 39 -19.16 -14.17 0.05
C ARG A 39 -18.49 -15.16 -0.91
N ASP A 40 -19.27 -16.15 -1.34
CA ASP A 40 -18.90 -17.06 -2.42
C ASP A 40 -19.42 -16.55 -3.77
N TYR A 41 -18.66 -16.76 -4.82
CA TYR A 41 -18.97 -16.34 -6.19
C TYR A 41 -18.90 -17.49 -7.18
N GLY A 42 -19.76 -17.47 -8.19
CA GLY A 42 -19.77 -18.43 -9.27
C GLY A 42 -18.49 -18.38 -10.13
N ALA A 43 -18.26 -19.43 -10.90
CA ALA A 43 -17.17 -19.46 -11.87
C ALA A 43 -17.35 -18.34 -12.91
N GLY A 44 -16.25 -17.65 -13.28
CA GLY A 44 -16.27 -16.56 -14.25
C GLY A 44 -16.87 -15.25 -13.73
N ALA A 45 -17.22 -15.14 -12.44
CA ALA A 45 -17.68 -13.90 -11.85
C ALA A 45 -16.66 -12.78 -12.05
N ARG A 46 -17.15 -11.56 -12.25
CA ARG A 46 -16.33 -10.36 -12.40
C ARG A 46 -16.67 -9.34 -11.32
N LEU A 47 -15.66 -8.67 -10.86
CA LEU A 47 -15.72 -7.55 -9.93
C LEU A 47 -15.50 -6.26 -10.71
N ARG A 48 -16.33 -5.25 -10.49
CA ARG A 48 -16.07 -3.87 -10.91
C ARG A 48 -15.47 -3.11 -9.73
N ALA A 49 -14.16 -2.87 -9.80
CA ALA A 49 -13.44 -1.96 -8.90
C ALA A 49 -13.75 -0.49 -9.24
N THR A 50 -13.02 0.46 -8.72
CA THR A 50 -13.30 1.89 -8.94
C THR A 50 -13.38 2.24 -10.43
N TYR A 51 -12.43 1.77 -11.24
CA TYR A 51 -12.35 2.12 -12.66
C TYR A 51 -12.40 0.94 -13.63
N VAL A 52 -11.98 -0.23 -13.21
CA VAL A 52 -11.79 -1.39 -14.07
C VAL A 52 -12.55 -2.61 -13.57
N ALA A 53 -12.87 -3.53 -14.47
CA ALA A 53 -13.46 -4.80 -14.13
C ALA A 53 -12.40 -5.90 -14.22
N ILE A 54 -12.24 -6.68 -13.16
CA ILE A 54 -11.28 -7.79 -13.04
C ILE A 54 -12.00 -9.10 -12.71
N PRO A 55 -11.37 -10.27 -12.86
CA PRO A 55 -11.92 -11.52 -12.35
C PRO A 55 -12.16 -11.48 -10.85
N GLN A 56 -13.32 -11.99 -10.40
CA GLN A 56 -13.60 -12.11 -8.97
C GLN A 56 -13.03 -13.42 -8.44
N ALA A 57 -12.54 -13.38 -7.18
CA ALA A 57 -12.16 -14.59 -6.45
C ALA A 57 -13.40 -15.47 -6.20
N ARG A 58 -13.19 -16.78 -6.04
CA ARG A 58 -14.27 -17.73 -5.74
C ARG A 58 -14.91 -17.48 -4.39
N ARG A 59 -14.12 -16.95 -3.45
CA ARG A 59 -14.55 -16.53 -2.13
C ARG A 59 -13.82 -15.25 -1.73
N THR A 60 -14.52 -14.37 -1.04
CA THR A 60 -13.94 -13.18 -0.37
C THR A 60 -14.14 -13.30 1.12
N HIS A 61 -13.16 -12.81 1.90
CA HIS A 61 -13.26 -12.69 3.34
C HIS A 61 -14.16 -11.54 3.76
N ALA A 62 -14.75 -11.62 4.96
CA ALA A 62 -15.42 -10.48 5.56
C ALA A 62 -14.41 -9.40 5.91
N VAL A 63 -14.77 -8.13 5.64
CA VAL A 63 -13.88 -6.98 5.85
C VAL A 63 -14.59 -5.84 6.55
N LEU A 64 -13.87 -5.14 7.42
CA LEU A 64 -14.23 -3.82 7.94
C LEU A 64 -13.34 -2.78 7.25
N LEU A 65 -13.95 -1.84 6.56
CA LEU A 65 -13.26 -0.85 5.73
C LEU A 65 -13.54 0.57 6.23
N SER A 66 -12.51 1.42 6.20
CA SER A 66 -12.68 2.88 6.18
C SER A 66 -12.40 3.35 4.76
N ARG A 67 -13.45 3.77 4.06
CA ARG A 67 -13.37 4.11 2.64
C ARG A 67 -14.00 5.45 2.29
N PRO A 68 -13.37 6.21 1.37
CA PRO A 68 -13.99 7.38 0.77
C PRO A 68 -15.31 7.03 0.06
N PHE A 69 -16.30 7.90 0.16
CA PHE A 69 -17.66 7.68 -0.32
C PHE A 69 -17.76 7.33 -1.83
N TRP A 70 -16.80 7.75 -2.64
CA TRP A 70 -16.87 7.71 -4.10
C TRP A 70 -16.08 6.58 -4.75
N ILE A 71 -15.21 5.85 -4.02
CA ILE A 71 -14.43 4.73 -4.56
C ILE A 71 -14.98 3.38 -4.09
N TRP A 72 -14.66 2.32 -4.84
CA TRP A 72 -14.93 0.95 -4.42
C TRP A 72 -13.92 0.48 -3.36
N GLY A 73 -12.66 0.89 -3.49
CA GLY A 73 -11.56 0.57 -2.58
C GLY A 73 -11.64 1.26 -1.22
N ALA A 74 -10.61 1.11 -0.39
CA ALA A 74 -10.54 1.68 0.95
C ALA A 74 -9.14 2.24 1.27
N GLU A 75 -9.07 3.20 2.19
CA GLU A 75 -7.84 3.80 2.69
C GLU A 75 -7.19 2.95 3.78
N MET A 76 -7.99 2.21 4.52
CA MET A 76 -7.58 1.26 5.54
C MET A 76 -8.70 0.27 5.82
N GLY A 77 -8.34 -0.86 6.41
CA GLY A 77 -9.31 -1.86 6.84
C GLY A 77 -8.66 -3.07 7.47
N ALA A 78 -9.51 -3.98 7.93
CA ALA A 78 -9.10 -5.28 8.44
C ALA A 78 -10.06 -6.36 7.94
N ASN A 79 -9.61 -7.62 7.91
CA ASN A 79 -10.46 -8.75 7.57
C ASN A 79 -10.71 -9.67 8.78
N GLU A 80 -11.59 -10.65 8.60
CA GLU A 80 -11.98 -11.62 9.63
C GLU A 80 -10.83 -12.50 10.14
N HIS A 81 -9.71 -12.57 9.43
CA HIS A 81 -8.51 -13.29 9.83
C HIS A 81 -7.49 -12.42 10.59
N GLY A 82 -7.82 -11.15 10.83
CA GLY A 82 -6.94 -10.22 11.54
C GLY A 82 -5.85 -9.60 10.67
N VAL A 83 -5.93 -9.73 9.35
CA VAL A 83 -5.07 -8.96 8.44
C VAL A 83 -5.58 -7.52 8.40
N ALA A 84 -4.69 -6.57 8.65
CA ALA A 84 -4.97 -5.14 8.56
C ALA A 84 -4.02 -4.45 7.58
N ILE A 85 -4.56 -3.52 6.77
CA ILE A 85 -3.80 -2.81 5.74
C ILE A 85 -4.13 -1.32 5.76
N GLY A 86 -3.09 -0.48 5.63
CA GLY A 86 -3.21 0.94 5.33
C GLY A 86 -2.32 1.31 4.16
N ASN A 87 -2.72 2.29 3.33
CA ASN A 87 -1.92 2.75 2.19
C ASN A 87 -1.59 4.23 2.24
N GLU A 88 -0.53 4.61 1.53
CA GLU A 88 -0.06 5.98 1.37
C GLU A 88 0.13 6.32 -0.10
N ALA A 89 -0.18 7.56 -0.49
CA ALA A 89 0.25 8.10 -1.77
C ALA A 89 1.76 8.33 -1.76
N VAL A 90 2.47 7.81 -2.76
CA VAL A 90 3.89 8.08 -2.98
C VAL A 90 4.12 8.62 -4.39
N HIS A 91 5.15 9.44 -4.53
CA HIS A 91 5.42 10.15 -5.77
C HIS A 91 6.77 9.69 -6.36
N PRO A 92 6.74 8.78 -7.34
CA PRO A 92 7.95 8.30 -8.00
C PRO A 92 8.51 9.34 -9.00
N ARG A 93 9.74 9.11 -9.45
CA ARG A 93 10.31 9.76 -10.64
C ARG A 93 9.54 9.42 -11.91
N LEU A 94 8.95 8.21 -11.96
CA LEU A 94 8.05 7.82 -13.03
C LEU A 94 6.79 8.67 -12.99
N THR A 95 6.33 9.14 -14.14
CA THR A 95 5.01 9.77 -14.21
C THR A 95 3.93 8.75 -13.89
N PRO A 96 3.10 8.95 -12.84
CA PRO A 96 2.06 8.00 -12.51
C PRO A 96 1.06 7.79 -13.65
N GLN A 97 0.55 6.57 -13.78
CA GLN A 97 -0.38 6.19 -14.84
C GLN A 97 -1.71 6.94 -14.69
N ARG A 98 -2.08 7.68 -15.76
CA ARG A 98 -3.34 8.45 -15.79
C ARG A 98 -4.53 7.64 -16.31
N LYS A 99 -4.27 6.62 -17.14
CA LYS A 99 -5.33 5.74 -17.66
C LYS A 99 -5.95 4.92 -16.53
N PRO A 100 -7.26 4.63 -16.60
CA PRO A 100 -7.92 3.74 -15.65
C PRO A 100 -7.19 2.41 -15.48
N ALA A 101 -6.91 2.06 -14.22
CA ALA A 101 -6.39 0.78 -13.75
C ALA A 101 -6.90 0.57 -12.32
N LEU A 102 -6.31 -0.34 -11.54
CA LEU A 102 -6.56 -0.42 -10.11
C LEU A 102 -5.89 0.77 -9.42
N ILE A 103 -6.62 1.49 -8.57
CA ILE A 103 -6.00 2.47 -7.67
C ILE A 103 -5.49 1.76 -6.41
N GLY A 104 -4.59 2.38 -5.66
CA GLY A 104 -4.03 1.75 -4.45
C GLY A 104 -5.07 1.32 -3.43
N MET A 105 -6.16 2.09 -3.31
CA MET A 105 -7.28 1.78 -2.45
C MET A 105 -8.04 0.52 -2.91
N ASP A 106 -8.13 0.26 -4.23
CA ASP A 106 -8.67 -0.99 -4.77
C ASP A 106 -7.75 -2.18 -4.43
N LEU A 107 -6.43 -2.02 -4.60
CA LEU A 107 -5.44 -3.03 -4.27
C LEU A 107 -5.47 -3.40 -2.77
N LEU A 108 -5.61 -2.40 -1.90
CA LEU A 108 -5.77 -2.60 -0.45
C LEU A 108 -6.98 -3.48 -0.13
N ARG A 109 -8.16 -3.11 -0.64
CA ARG A 109 -9.38 -3.87 -0.42
C ARG A 109 -9.29 -5.29 -0.99
N LEU A 110 -8.71 -5.45 -2.18
CA LEU A 110 -8.50 -6.77 -2.78
C LEU A 110 -7.54 -7.64 -1.95
N GLY A 111 -6.50 -7.05 -1.37
CA GLY A 111 -5.62 -7.73 -0.42
C GLY A 111 -6.37 -8.25 0.80
N LEU A 112 -7.24 -7.42 1.40
CA LEU A 112 -8.07 -7.80 2.54
C LEU A 112 -9.13 -8.86 2.20
N GLU A 113 -9.81 -8.70 1.06
CA GLU A 113 -10.85 -9.65 0.64
C GLU A 113 -10.31 -11.04 0.25
N ARG A 114 -9.01 -11.17 -0.09
CA ARG A 114 -8.46 -12.38 -0.73
C ARG A 114 -7.30 -13.02 0.04
N GLY A 115 -6.68 -12.33 1.00
CA GLY A 115 -5.55 -12.85 1.79
C GLY A 115 -5.97 -13.14 3.22
N ALA A 116 -5.72 -14.37 3.70
CA ALA A 116 -5.98 -14.77 5.09
C ALA A 116 -4.79 -14.50 6.03
N THR A 117 -3.62 -14.15 5.49
CA THR A 117 -2.41 -13.74 6.23
C THR A 117 -1.83 -12.47 5.59
N ALA A 118 -0.97 -11.75 6.31
CA ALA A 118 -0.28 -10.58 5.76
C ALA A 118 0.53 -10.95 4.51
N ARG A 119 1.15 -12.12 4.50
CA ARG A 119 1.94 -12.63 3.36
C ARG A 119 1.07 -12.97 2.15
N GLU A 120 -0.08 -13.57 2.36
CA GLU A 120 -1.04 -13.83 1.27
C GLU A 120 -1.60 -12.52 0.70
N ALA A 121 -1.96 -11.56 1.56
CA ALA A 121 -2.43 -10.25 1.12
C ALA A 121 -1.35 -9.49 0.32
N LEU A 122 -0.07 -9.54 0.74
CA LEU A 122 1.07 -9.04 -0.02
C LEU A 122 1.13 -9.69 -1.41
N GLY A 123 1.02 -11.02 -1.48
CA GLY A 123 1.02 -11.78 -2.73
C GLY A 123 -0.15 -11.38 -3.65
N VAL A 124 -1.34 -11.21 -3.09
CA VAL A 124 -2.53 -10.75 -3.84
C VAL A 124 -2.30 -9.35 -4.44
N ILE A 125 -1.84 -8.41 -3.64
CA ILE A 125 -1.61 -7.03 -4.08
C ILE A 125 -0.55 -6.98 -5.19
N THR A 126 0.57 -7.66 -5.00
CA THR A 126 1.67 -7.66 -5.97
C THR A 126 1.31 -8.33 -7.28
N ALA A 127 0.61 -9.49 -7.24
CA ALA A 127 0.14 -10.17 -8.44
C ALA A 127 -0.86 -9.31 -9.25
N LEU A 128 -1.83 -8.67 -8.57
CA LEU A 128 -2.80 -7.80 -9.22
C LEU A 128 -2.15 -6.53 -9.78
N LEU A 129 -1.15 -5.97 -9.08
CA LEU A 129 -0.36 -4.86 -9.56
C LEU A 129 0.42 -5.21 -10.84
N GLU A 130 1.04 -6.37 -10.88
CA GLU A 130 1.78 -6.85 -12.06
C GLU A 130 0.85 -7.13 -13.25
N GLU A 131 -0.33 -7.71 -13.00
CA GLU A 131 -1.28 -8.07 -14.05
C GLU A 131 -2.06 -6.86 -14.59
N PHE A 132 -2.67 -6.06 -13.69
CA PHE A 132 -3.59 -4.97 -14.09
C PHE A 132 -2.94 -3.59 -14.02
N GLY A 133 -1.81 -3.44 -13.32
CA GLY A 133 -1.17 -2.15 -13.06
C GLY A 133 -1.92 -1.31 -12.03
N GLN A 134 -1.36 -0.14 -11.74
CA GLN A 134 -2.00 0.90 -10.94
C GLN A 134 -2.18 2.16 -11.76
N GLY A 135 -3.29 2.90 -11.55
CA GLY A 135 -3.56 4.14 -12.26
C GLY A 135 -5.00 4.58 -12.19
N GLY A 136 -5.26 5.77 -12.67
CA GLY A 136 -6.55 6.44 -12.57
C GLY A 136 -6.53 7.60 -11.58
N ASN A 137 -7.58 8.42 -11.59
CA ASN A 137 -7.65 9.59 -10.72
C ASN A 137 -7.92 9.17 -9.25
N CYS A 138 -7.14 9.69 -8.32
CA CYS A 138 -7.23 9.38 -6.90
C CYS A 138 -7.87 10.51 -6.06
N SER A 139 -8.58 11.46 -6.70
CA SER A 139 -9.28 12.57 -6.05
C SER A 139 -10.65 12.80 -6.68
N HIS A 140 -11.67 13.13 -5.87
CA HIS A 140 -12.99 13.49 -6.37
C HIS A 140 -13.12 14.98 -6.73
N LEU A 141 -12.23 15.83 -6.20
CA LEU A 141 -12.26 17.27 -6.44
C LEU A 141 -11.28 17.71 -7.53
N ALA A 142 -10.18 16.98 -7.71
CA ALA A 142 -9.08 17.39 -8.57
C ALA A 142 -8.58 16.24 -9.44
N ARG A 143 -7.68 16.54 -10.37
CA ARG A 143 -6.93 15.53 -11.11
C ARG A 143 -5.65 15.22 -10.33
N ARG A 144 -5.59 14.03 -9.72
CA ARG A 144 -4.46 13.59 -8.89
C ARG A 144 -4.10 12.14 -9.19
N TRP A 145 -2.84 11.90 -9.48
CA TRP A 145 -2.30 10.58 -9.76
C TRP A 145 -1.06 10.36 -8.92
N TYR A 146 -0.93 9.18 -8.36
CA TYR A 146 0.21 8.78 -7.55
C TYR A 146 0.35 7.25 -7.55
N ASP A 147 1.50 6.76 -7.17
CA ASP A 147 1.71 5.35 -6.84
C ASP A 147 1.50 5.14 -5.34
N ASN A 148 1.62 3.91 -4.87
CA ASN A 148 1.21 3.58 -3.52
C ASN A 148 2.31 2.89 -2.72
N SER A 149 2.31 3.13 -1.41
CA SER A 149 2.95 2.27 -0.43
C SER A 149 1.91 1.75 0.56
N PHE A 150 2.21 0.63 1.21
CA PHE A 150 1.30 -0.06 2.12
C PHE A 150 2.05 -0.55 3.35
N ILE A 151 1.39 -0.56 4.51
CA ILE A 151 1.70 -1.50 5.58
C ILE A 151 0.62 -2.57 5.56
N ILE A 152 1.05 -3.84 5.55
CA ILE A 152 0.23 -5.03 5.54
C ILE A 152 0.65 -5.83 6.77
N ALA A 153 -0.24 -6.05 7.73
CA ALA A 153 0.08 -6.66 9.00
C ALA A 153 -0.96 -7.69 9.43
N ASP A 154 -0.53 -8.71 10.13
CA ASP A 154 -1.37 -9.59 10.93
C ASP A 154 -0.76 -9.77 12.34
N ALA A 155 -1.26 -10.72 13.11
CA ALA A 155 -0.76 -10.98 14.48
C ALA A 155 0.69 -11.49 14.54
N ARG A 156 1.27 -11.96 13.44
CA ARG A 156 2.56 -12.66 13.37
C ARG A 156 3.63 -11.92 12.61
N GLU A 157 3.25 -11.31 11.49
CA GLU A 157 4.17 -10.69 10.55
C GLU A 157 3.58 -9.40 9.96
N ALA A 158 4.46 -8.52 9.52
CA ALA A 158 4.05 -7.31 8.84
C ALA A 158 5.06 -6.94 7.74
N PHE A 159 4.59 -6.24 6.72
CA PHE A 159 5.37 -5.82 5.56
C PHE A 159 5.12 -4.35 5.23
N VAL A 160 6.18 -3.66 4.83
CA VAL A 160 6.06 -2.47 3.98
C VAL A 160 6.13 -2.94 2.54
N LEU A 161 5.17 -2.51 1.71
CA LEU A 161 5.18 -2.69 0.27
C LEU A 161 5.20 -1.31 -0.39
N GLU A 162 6.19 -1.04 -1.23
CA GLU A 162 6.31 0.20 -1.98
C GLU A 162 6.34 -0.08 -3.48
N THR A 163 5.59 0.70 -4.26
CA THR A 163 5.36 0.44 -5.68
C THR A 163 5.85 1.57 -6.58
N VAL A 164 6.29 1.25 -7.80
CA VAL A 164 6.62 2.20 -8.86
C VAL A 164 6.14 1.64 -10.20
N GLY A 165 5.07 2.22 -10.75
CA GLY A 165 4.37 1.64 -11.90
C GLY A 165 3.86 0.24 -11.60
N ARG A 166 4.36 -0.78 -12.32
CA ARG A 166 4.06 -2.20 -12.07
C ARG A 166 5.11 -2.91 -11.22
N HIS A 167 6.19 -2.20 -10.89
CA HIS A 167 7.27 -2.76 -10.08
C HIS A 167 7.06 -2.45 -8.61
N TRP A 168 7.67 -3.26 -7.75
CA TRP A 168 7.52 -3.14 -6.31
C TRP A 168 8.73 -3.69 -5.56
N ALA A 169 8.88 -3.22 -4.33
CA ALA A 169 9.79 -3.76 -3.32
C ALA A 169 9.01 -3.96 -2.01
N ALA A 170 9.34 -5.01 -1.27
CA ALA A 170 8.76 -5.30 0.05
C ALA A 170 9.85 -5.49 1.10
N GLU A 171 9.60 -4.95 2.30
CA GLU A 171 10.43 -5.09 3.50
C GLU A 171 9.61 -5.77 4.59
N GLU A 172 10.09 -6.88 5.13
CA GLU A 172 9.50 -7.50 6.31
C GLU A 172 9.85 -6.67 7.55
N ILE A 173 8.84 -6.31 8.34
CA ILE A 173 8.98 -5.47 9.52
C ILE A 173 9.47 -6.32 10.68
N SER A 174 10.54 -5.85 11.35
CA SER A 174 10.96 -6.38 12.63
C SER A 174 10.67 -5.34 13.72
N GLY A 175 9.80 -5.66 14.67
CA GLY A 175 9.40 -4.75 15.74
C GLY A 175 8.34 -3.74 15.31
N ALA A 176 8.70 -2.47 15.15
CA ALA A 176 7.78 -1.41 14.76
C ALA A 176 8.28 -0.64 13.53
N ARG A 177 7.35 -0.12 12.73
CA ARG A 177 7.63 0.60 11.48
C ARG A 177 6.59 1.66 11.20
N ALA A 178 7.04 2.81 10.70
CA ALA A 178 6.18 3.87 10.18
C ALA A 178 6.47 4.13 8.70
N ILE A 179 5.44 4.47 7.93
CA ILE A 179 5.53 5.01 6.58
C ILE A 179 4.75 6.32 6.49
N SER A 180 5.05 7.10 5.47
CA SER A 180 4.37 8.35 5.14
C SER A 180 4.31 8.49 3.61
N ASN A 181 4.04 9.69 3.08
CA ASN A 181 3.96 9.94 1.64
C ASN A 181 5.34 10.00 0.95
N THR A 182 6.22 9.06 1.27
CA THR A 182 7.57 8.94 0.70
C THR A 182 8.01 7.50 0.67
N TYR A 183 8.95 7.18 -0.21
CA TYR A 183 9.62 5.87 -0.22
C TYR A 183 10.61 5.76 0.93
N THR A 184 10.70 4.59 1.52
CA THR A 184 11.50 4.33 2.72
C THR A 184 12.30 3.02 2.66
N ILE A 185 11.98 2.11 1.72
CA ILE A 185 12.72 0.85 1.54
C ILE A 185 14.08 1.18 0.92
N GLY A 186 15.15 0.92 1.66
CA GLY A 186 16.52 1.15 1.22
C GLY A 186 17.12 -0.05 0.47
N THR A 187 18.31 -0.43 0.91
CA THR A 187 19.05 -1.56 0.32
C THR A 187 18.59 -2.92 0.84
N ARG A 188 18.03 -2.98 2.05
CA ARG A 188 17.48 -4.20 2.66
C ARG A 188 16.02 -4.33 2.29
N ARG A 189 15.65 -5.48 1.74
CA ARG A 189 14.27 -5.85 1.42
C ARG A 189 14.13 -7.37 1.38
N SER A 190 12.95 -7.85 1.69
CA SER A 190 12.62 -9.28 1.74
C SER A 190 12.21 -9.84 0.37
N ALA A 191 11.64 -8.98 -0.49
CA ALA A 191 11.21 -9.34 -1.85
C ALA A 191 11.17 -8.12 -2.77
N GLU A 192 11.18 -8.39 -4.07
CA GLU A 192 11.03 -7.38 -5.13
C GLU A 192 10.44 -8.02 -6.40
N SER A 193 9.78 -7.25 -7.26
CA SER A 193 9.32 -7.73 -8.56
C SER A 193 10.49 -8.13 -9.45
N ALA A 194 10.32 -9.22 -10.23
CA ALA A 194 11.39 -9.81 -11.04
C ALA A 194 12.07 -8.81 -11.99
N GLY A 195 11.33 -7.84 -12.52
CA GLY A 195 11.83 -6.84 -13.46
C GLY A 195 12.38 -5.55 -12.83
N LEU A 196 12.31 -5.36 -11.50
CA LEU A 196 12.61 -4.09 -10.84
C LEU A 196 14.03 -3.58 -11.16
N ARG A 197 15.05 -4.42 -11.00
CA ARG A 197 16.45 -4.01 -11.22
C ARG A 197 16.71 -3.60 -12.66
N ALA A 198 16.20 -4.36 -13.62
CA ALA A 198 16.31 -4.04 -15.04
C ALA A 198 15.58 -2.71 -15.34
N PHE A 199 14.40 -2.51 -14.80
CA PHE A 199 13.63 -1.30 -14.94
C PHE A 199 14.38 -0.07 -14.41
N VAL A 200 14.81 -0.05 -13.15
CA VAL A 200 15.49 1.14 -12.57
C VAL A 200 16.83 1.43 -13.24
N LYS A 201 17.54 0.39 -13.74
CA LYS A 201 18.75 0.56 -14.54
C LYS A 201 18.44 1.20 -15.90
N ALA A 202 17.41 0.72 -16.60
CA ALA A 202 16.99 1.28 -17.89
C ALA A 202 16.54 2.74 -17.78
N GLN A 203 15.95 3.13 -16.63
CA GLN A 203 15.62 4.52 -16.34
C GLN A 203 16.82 5.41 -15.98
N GLY A 204 18.01 4.84 -15.83
CA GLY A 204 19.20 5.56 -15.37
C GLY A 204 19.14 5.97 -13.89
N TRP A 205 18.28 5.37 -13.10
CA TRP A 205 18.11 5.68 -11.66
C TRP A 205 19.07 4.89 -10.77
N TRP A 206 19.69 3.86 -11.30
CA TRP A 206 20.72 3.04 -10.67
C TRP A 206 21.73 2.59 -11.70
N SER A 207 23.01 2.60 -11.34
CA SER A 207 24.10 2.24 -12.25
C SER A 207 24.19 0.75 -12.61
N GLY A 208 23.45 -0.09 -11.87
CA GLY A 208 23.56 -1.55 -11.95
C GLY A 208 24.73 -2.12 -11.14
N ARG A 209 25.44 -1.29 -10.38
CA ARG A 209 26.56 -1.69 -9.51
C ARG A 209 26.19 -1.47 -8.04
N GLY A 210 26.66 -2.36 -7.16
CA GLY A 210 26.37 -2.33 -5.73
C GLY A 210 24.92 -2.66 -5.40
N ALA A 211 24.55 -2.48 -4.14
CA ALA A 211 23.17 -2.68 -3.67
C ALA A 211 22.27 -1.57 -4.21
N LEU A 212 21.11 -1.95 -4.71
CA LEU A 212 20.08 -0.99 -5.10
C LEU A 212 19.40 -0.45 -3.83
N ASP A 213 19.51 0.85 -3.57
CA ASP A 213 18.67 1.56 -2.63
C ASP A 213 17.39 1.99 -3.36
N PHE A 214 16.28 1.32 -3.02
CA PHE A 214 15.02 1.51 -3.74
C PHE A 214 14.46 2.91 -3.57
N ALA A 215 14.37 3.40 -2.34
CA ALA A 215 13.84 4.74 -2.05
C ALA A 215 14.66 5.83 -2.77
N THR A 216 15.99 5.77 -2.70
CA THR A 216 16.86 6.71 -3.39
C THR A 216 16.68 6.67 -4.91
N ALA A 217 16.52 5.47 -5.48
CA ALA A 217 16.36 5.29 -6.91
C ALA A 217 15.05 5.86 -7.45
N VAL A 218 13.93 5.62 -6.75
CA VAL A 218 12.59 5.89 -7.32
C VAL A 218 11.95 7.19 -6.85
N THR A 219 12.38 7.80 -5.73
CA THR A 219 11.75 9.00 -5.16
C THR A 219 11.88 10.22 -6.07
N SER A 220 10.76 10.88 -6.37
CA SER A 220 10.77 12.18 -7.05
C SER A 220 11.28 13.27 -6.10
N ARG A 221 12.43 13.81 -6.39
CA ARG A 221 13.03 14.92 -5.62
C ARG A 221 12.38 16.28 -5.88
N THR A 222 11.57 16.36 -6.92
CA THR A 222 10.82 17.58 -7.30
C THR A 222 9.42 17.62 -6.69
N ASN A 223 9.01 16.58 -5.95
CA ASN A 223 7.74 16.60 -5.22
C ASN A 223 7.77 17.62 -4.08
N PRO A 224 6.95 18.68 -4.10
CA PRO A 224 6.95 19.73 -3.07
C PRO A 224 6.52 19.22 -1.69
N GLY A 225 5.79 18.09 -1.64
CA GLY A 225 5.37 17.46 -0.38
C GLY A 225 6.45 16.60 0.30
N LEU A 226 7.57 16.33 -0.40
CA LEU A 226 8.61 15.43 0.09
C LEU A 226 9.23 15.85 1.44
N PRO A 227 9.62 17.12 1.69
CA PRO A 227 10.19 17.52 2.97
C PRO A 227 9.23 17.27 4.15
N GLY A 228 7.96 17.59 3.97
CA GLY A 228 6.92 17.34 4.99
C GLY A 228 6.70 15.85 5.25
N ALA A 229 6.71 15.02 4.21
CA ALA A 229 6.58 13.56 4.34
C ALA A 229 7.78 12.95 5.09
N LEU A 230 9.00 13.35 4.75
CA LEU A 230 10.22 12.93 5.45
C LEU A 230 10.20 13.33 6.93
N ALA A 231 9.81 14.57 7.24
CA ALA A 231 9.72 15.05 8.61
C ALA A 231 8.68 14.28 9.44
N ARG A 232 7.52 13.94 8.88
CA ARG A 232 6.50 13.14 9.57
C ARG A 232 6.96 11.69 9.77
N CYS A 233 7.49 11.06 8.73
CA CYS A 233 8.03 9.71 8.80
C CYS A 233 9.14 9.62 9.87
N GLY A 234 10.07 10.57 9.89
CA GLY A 234 11.13 10.64 10.89
C GLY A 234 10.59 10.76 12.32
N ARG A 235 9.66 11.69 12.57
CA ARG A 235 9.03 11.84 13.90
C ARG A 235 8.28 10.59 14.35
N SER A 236 7.54 9.94 13.44
CA SER A 236 6.82 8.71 13.77
C SER A 236 7.79 7.58 14.11
N THR A 237 8.87 7.43 13.33
CA THR A 237 9.93 6.45 13.59
C THR A 237 10.63 6.69 14.94
N GLU A 238 10.97 7.95 15.25
CA GLU A 238 11.56 8.31 16.56
C GLU A 238 10.63 7.99 17.73
N ARG A 239 9.34 8.23 17.56
CA ARG A 239 8.33 7.91 18.59
C ARG A 239 8.23 6.41 18.84
N LEU A 240 8.17 5.62 17.78
CA LEU A 240 8.14 4.16 17.87
C LEU A 240 9.40 3.57 18.49
N ALA A 241 10.56 4.24 18.34
CA ALA A 241 11.82 3.79 18.94
C ALA A 241 11.95 4.11 20.44
N ARG A 242 11.13 5.03 20.97
CA ARG A 242 11.14 5.46 22.38
C ARG A 242 10.09 4.76 23.25
N GLY A 243 9.12 4.13 22.64
CA GLY A 243 8.01 3.45 23.32
C GLY A 243 8.27 1.99 23.57
#